data_d5c68e62614ae2435043259161a01ff2
#
_entry.id   d5c68e62614ae2435043259161a01ff2
#
_cell.length_a   1.000
_cell.length_b   1.000
_cell.length_c   1.000
_cell.angle_alpha   90.00
_cell.angle_beta   90.00
_cell.angle_gamma   90.00
#
_symmetry.space_group_name_H-M   'P 1'
#
loop_
_entity.id
_entity.type
_entity.pdbx_description
1 polymer ?
#
loop_
_entity_poly.entity_id
_entity_poly.type
_entity_poly.pdbx_seq_one_letter_code
_entity_poly.pdbx_strand_id
1 'polypeptide(L)'
;MTTLSASAASLAAHGVAYALPIARAAARNGLSPSLLAAVAAQETGGPGSNGGRNILGDGGHGHGLFQIDDRYHAFARSPAAMDPARNAERAAEMLHGLLERYGGDERAALSAYNAGSPTARGTTTRWADGATLGYADSVLRHQAQIEDARAELPEATARTGSYGAPLGAPTGGPLAPPPTANHGEQPWLDELAAESNASTPTS
;
A
#
# COMPACT_ATOMS: atom_id res chain seq x y z
N MET A 1 14.18 9.39 -16.23
CA MET A 1 14.65 9.01 -14.86
C MET A 1 14.25 10.02 -13.77
N THR A 2 13.92 11.25 -14.11
CA THR A 2 13.54 12.35 -13.21
C THR A 2 12.20 12.16 -12.48
N THR A 3 11.21 11.53 -13.12
CA THR A 3 9.85 11.37 -12.56
C THR A 3 9.77 10.38 -11.39
N LEU A 4 10.45 9.24 -11.48
CA LEU A 4 10.43 8.23 -10.41
C LEU A 4 11.10 8.75 -9.13
N SER A 5 12.26 9.41 -9.26
CA SER A 5 12.95 10.01 -8.11
C SER A 5 12.12 11.11 -7.46
N ALA A 6 11.41 11.90 -8.24
CA ALA A 6 10.50 12.94 -7.74
C ALA A 6 9.30 12.32 -6.99
N SER A 7 8.68 11.27 -7.53
CA SER A 7 7.58 10.56 -6.85
C SER A 7 8.02 9.93 -5.53
N ALA A 8 9.18 9.26 -5.51
CA ALA A 8 9.72 8.66 -4.29
C ALA A 8 10.07 9.73 -3.25
N ALA A 9 10.70 10.84 -3.66
CA ALA A 9 11.02 11.94 -2.76
C ALA A 9 9.75 12.61 -2.20
N SER A 10 8.73 12.80 -3.04
CA SER A 10 7.43 13.31 -2.61
C SER A 10 6.80 12.40 -1.55
N LEU A 11 6.69 11.10 -1.80
CA LEU A 11 6.16 10.16 -0.82
C LEU A 11 6.95 10.17 0.50
N ALA A 12 8.29 10.19 0.42
CA ALA A 12 9.14 10.22 1.61
C ALA A 12 8.95 11.50 2.43
N ALA A 13 8.80 12.66 1.77
CA ALA A 13 8.53 13.95 2.42
C ALA A 13 7.20 13.94 3.20
N HIS A 14 6.25 13.10 2.81
CA HIS A 14 4.96 12.91 3.48
C HIS A 14 4.96 11.76 4.51
N GLY A 15 6.14 11.26 4.89
CA GLY A 15 6.29 10.22 5.91
C GLY A 15 5.95 8.82 5.43
N VAL A 16 5.87 8.60 4.12
CA VAL A 16 5.67 7.26 3.56
C VAL A 16 6.93 6.44 3.73
N ALA A 17 6.86 5.41 4.57
CA ALA A 17 7.93 4.43 4.69
C ALA A 17 8.04 3.62 3.38
N TYR A 18 9.25 3.17 3.04
CA TYR A 18 9.51 2.42 1.79
C TYR A 18 9.08 3.16 0.52
N ALA A 19 9.16 4.49 0.51
CA ALA A 19 8.73 5.34 -0.59
C ALA A 19 9.32 4.94 -1.95
N LEU A 20 10.60 4.59 -2.03
CA LEU A 20 11.23 4.18 -3.28
C LEU A 20 10.72 2.83 -3.82
N PRO A 21 10.66 1.74 -3.04
CA PRO A 21 9.97 0.51 -3.43
C PRO A 21 8.55 0.75 -3.95
N ILE A 22 7.74 1.49 -3.21
CA ILE A 22 6.34 1.80 -3.57
C ILE A 22 6.27 2.58 -4.89
N ALA A 23 7.06 3.66 -5.03
CA ALA A 23 7.07 4.46 -6.26
C ALA A 23 7.51 3.66 -7.49
N ARG A 24 8.47 2.73 -7.32
CA ARG A 24 8.92 1.84 -8.41
C ARG A 24 7.83 0.86 -8.82
N ALA A 25 7.20 0.20 -7.87
CA ALA A 25 6.11 -0.74 -8.13
C ALA A 25 4.93 -0.04 -8.80
N ALA A 26 4.51 1.12 -8.30
CA ALA A 26 3.46 1.92 -8.89
C ALA A 26 3.78 2.32 -10.34
N ALA A 27 5.00 2.80 -10.61
CA ALA A 27 5.41 3.22 -11.94
C ALA A 27 5.43 2.06 -12.96
N ARG A 28 5.82 0.86 -12.54
CA ARG A 28 5.84 -0.33 -13.42
C ARG A 28 4.45 -0.82 -13.77
N ASN A 29 3.53 -0.67 -12.84
CA ASN A 29 2.15 -1.16 -12.97
C ASN A 29 1.14 -0.05 -13.35
N GLY A 30 1.61 1.14 -13.73
CA GLY A 30 0.72 2.24 -14.15
C GLY A 30 -0.20 2.77 -13.05
N LEU A 31 0.17 2.60 -11.77
CA LEU A 31 -0.63 3.02 -10.63
C LEU A 31 -0.23 4.41 -10.12
N SER A 32 -1.16 5.08 -9.44
CA SER A 32 -0.83 6.24 -8.61
C SER A 32 0.08 5.81 -7.44
N PRO A 33 1.26 6.45 -7.27
CA PRO A 33 2.11 6.17 -6.11
C PRO A 33 1.44 6.47 -4.77
N SER A 34 0.55 7.47 -4.69
CA SER A 34 -0.22 7.80 -3.49
C SER A 34 -1.25 6.73 -3.17
N LEU A 35 -1.93 6.16 -4.16
CA LEU A 35 -2.87 5.05 -3.98
C LEU A 35 -2.15 3.82 -3.40
N LEU A 36 -1.03 3.41 -4.00
CA LEU A 36 -0.28 2.25 -3.52
C LEU A 36 0.30 2.49 -2.12
N ALA A 37 0.77 3.70 -1.82
CA ALA A 37 1.22 4.09 -0.48
C ALA A 37 0.08 4.04 0.55
N ALA A 38 -1.12 4.46 0.16
CA ALA A 38 -2.32 4.43 0.99
C ALA A 38 -2.74 3.00 1.36
N VAL A 39 -2.62 2.05 0.42
CA VAL A 39 -2.82 0.62 0.72
C VAL A 39 -1.84 0.15 1.79
N ALA A 40 -0.54 0.44 1.64
CA ALA A 40 0.46 0.06 2.64
C ALA A 40 0.19 0.70 4.02
N ALA A 41 -0.24 1.96 4.05
CA ALA A 41 -0.62 2.65 5.28
C ALA A 41 -1.83 2.00 5.96
N GLN A 42 -2.84 1.60 5.17
CA GLN A 42 -4.02 0.88 5.67
C GLN A 42 -3.66 -0.50 6.22
N GLU A 43 -2.80 -1.26 5.53
CA GLU A 43 -2.45 -2.64 5.91
C GLU A 43 -1.62 -2.71 7.20
N THR A 44 -0.63 -1.83 7.33
CA THR A 44 0.38 -1.97 8.40
C THR A 44 0.71 -0.69 9.16
N GLY A 45 0.18 0.46 8.74
CA GLY A 45 0.43 1.77 9.36
C GLY A 45 -0.59 2.13 10.42
N GLY A 46 -1.85 1.92 10.14
CA GLY A 46 -2.99 2.31 10.96
C GLY A 46 -3.49 3.75 10.71
N PRO A 47 -4.62 4.11 11.33
CA PRO A 47 -5.33 5.37 11.06
C PRO A 47 -4.43 6.59 11.33
N GLY A 48 -4.40 7.51 10.37
CA GLY A 48 -3.61 8.74 10.44
C GLY A 48 -2.11 8.57 10.16
N SER A 49 -1.64 7.36 9.89
CA SER A 49 -0.28 7.11 9.43
C SER A 49 -0.22 7.16 7.90
N ASN A 50 0.84 7.77 7.35
CA ASN A 50 1.17 7.70 5.92
C ASN A 50 2.19 6.59 5.61
N GLY A 51 2.67 5.87 6.62
CA GLY A 51 3.69 4.84 6.48
C GLY A 51 3.23 3.47 6.92
N GLY A 52 3.45 2.47 6.07
CA GLY A 52 3.30 1.05 6.42
C GLY A 52 4.56 0.48 7.08
N ARG A 53 4.47 -0.71 7.64
CA ARG A 53 5.55 -1.47 8.27
C ARG A 53 5.73 -2.81 7.59
N ASN A 54 6.97 -3.25 7.41
CA ASN A 54 7.26 -4.58 6.86
C ASN A 54 7.23 -5.62 7.98
N ILE A 55 6.08 -6.21 8.22
CA ILE A 55 5.82 -7.12 9.35
C ILE A 55 5.14 -8.41 8.93
N LEU A 56 5.19 -9.40 9.81
CA LEU A 56 4.34 -10.58 9.75
C LEU A 56 3.10 -10.32 10.62
N GLY A 57 1.93 -10.29 10.03
CA GLY A 57 0.64 -9.99 10.65
C GLY A 57 -0.35 -11.14 10.56
N ASP A 58 -1.60 -10.90 10.94
CA ASP A 58 -2.70 -11.88 10.88
C ASP A 58 -2.32 -13.28 11.42
N GLY A 59 -1.78 -13.33 12.63
CA GLY A 59 -1.36 -14.60 13.24
C GLY A 59 -0.23 -15.31 12.50
N GLY A 60 0.48 -14.63 11.60
CA GLY A 60 1.56 -15.18 10.80
C GLY A 60 1.22 -15.38 9.33
N HIS A 61 0.01 -15.08 8.92
CA HIS A 61 -0.46 -15.29 7.56
C HIS A 61 -0.30 -14.07 6.64
N GLY A 62 -0.36 -12.85 7.19
CA GLY A 62 -0.15 -11.63 6.43
C GLY A 62 1.33 -11.27 6.34
N HIS A 63 1.89 -11.21 5.12
CA HIS A 63 3.32 -11.04 4.90
C HIS A 63 3.66 -9.65 4.34
N GLY A 64 4.62 -9.00 4.98
CA GLY A 64 5.27 -7.80 4.47
C GLY A 64 4.45 -6.52 4.63
N LEU A 65 4.81 -5.54 3.82
CA LEU A 65 4.26 -4.18 3.84
C LEU A 65 2.77 -4.14 3.46
N PHE A 66 2.34 -5.02 2.55
CA PHE A 66 0.99 -5.11 1.98
C PHE A 66 0.18 -6.30 2.50
N GLN A 67 0.66 -6.99 3.54
CA GLN A 67 -0.03 -8.08 4.23
C GLN A 67 -0.59 -9.15 3.28
N ILE A 68 0.22 -9.57 2.28
CA ILE A 68 -0.18 -10.60 1.33
C ILE A 68 -0.30 -11.94 2.06
N ASP A 69 -1.48 -12.55 1.97
CA ASP A 69 -1.86 -13.71 2.76
C ASP A 69 -1.32 -15.02 2.14
N ASP A 70 -0.61 -15.83 2.92
CA ASP A 70 -0.01 -17.08 2.48
C ASP A 70 -1.02 -18.23 2.29
N ARG A 71 -2.21 -18.09 2.83
CA ARG A 71 -3.32 -19.04 2.63
C ARG A 71 -3.82 -19.02 1.19
N TYR A 72 -3.78 -17.84 0.56
CA TYR A 72 -4.35 -17.59 -0.76
C TYR A 72 -3.30 -17.31 -1.85
N HIS A 73 -2.08 -16.88 -1.48
CA HIS A 73 -1.05 -16.47 -2.42
C HIS A 73 0.23 -17.28 -2.25
N ALA A 74 0.58 -18.06 -3.27
CA ALA A 74 1.84 -18.83 -3.29
C ALA A 74 3.08 -17.94 -3.10
N PHE A 75 3.05 -16.69 -3.61
CA PHE A 75 4.12 -15.71 -3.40
C PHE A 75 4.41 -15.50 -1.91
N ALA A 76 3.38 -15.38 -1.08
CA ALA A 76 3.52 -15.09 0.34
C ALA A 76 4.21 -16.23 1.12
N ARG A 77 4.25 -17.45 0.59
CA ARG A 77 4.99 -18.61 1.15
C ARG A 77 6.49 -18.57 0.88
N SER A 78 6.93 -17.60 0.08
CA SER A 78 8.36 -17.46 -0.25
C SER A 78 9.05 -16.40 0.62
N PRO A 79 10.37 -16.48 0.82
CA PRO A 79 11.12 -15.42 1.51
C PRO A 79 11.00 -14.05 0.85
N ALA A 80 10.68 -13.99 -0.45
CA ALA A 80 10.50 -12.75 -1.19
C ALA A 80 9.32 -11.91 -0.68
N ALA A 81 8.33 -12.53 -0.02
CA ALA A 81 7.19 -11.84 0.55
C ALA A 81 7.58 -10.84 1.66
N MET A 82 8.71 -11.08 2.34
CA MET A 82 9.24 -10.17 3.36
C MET A 82 10.27 -9.16 2.81
N ASP A 83 10.58 -9.19 1.51
CA ASP A 83 11.33 -8.13 0.84
C ASP A 83 10.39 -6.99 0.44
N PRO A 84 10.58 -5.74 0.96
CA PRO A 84 9.64 -4.66 0.72
C PRO A 84 9.44 -4.31 -0.77
N ALA A 85 10.48 -4.49 -1.60
CA ALA A 85 10.37 -4.17 -3.02
C ALA A 85 9.57 -5.24 -3.77
N ARG A 86 9.80 -6.51 -3.44
CA ARG A 86 9.05 -7.64 -4.02
C ARG A 86 7.60 -7.65 -3.54
N ASN A 87 7.38 -7.35 -2.26
CA ASN A 87 6.05 -7.26 -1.68
C ASN A 87 5.23 -6.12 -2.31
N ALA A 88 5.86 -4.93 -2.50
CA ALA A 88 5.22 -3.81 -3.19
C ALA A 88 4.92 -4.11 -4.67
N GLU A 89 5.83 -4.78 -5.38
CA GLU A 89 5.61 -5.17 -6.77
C GLU A 89 4.40 -6.11 -6.88
N ARG A 90 4.34 -7.16 -6.04
CA ARG A 90 3.22 -8.10 -6.06
C ARG A 90 1.88 -7.42 -5.73
N ALA A 91 1.85 -6.56 -4.72
CA ALA A 91 0.64 -5.80 -4.38
C ALA A 91 0.20 -4.87 -5.52
N ALA A 92 1.15 -4.24 -6.20
CA ALA A 92 0.86 -3.39 -7.36
C ALA A 92 0.29 -4.18 -8.54
N GLU A 93 0.84 -5.36 -8.85
CA GLU A 93 0.29 -6.28 -9.87
C GLU A 93 -1.16 -6.66 -9.56
N MET A 94 -1.43 -7.04 -8.31
CA MET A 94 -2.77 -7.40 -7.86
C MET A 94 -3.75 -6.23 -8.00
N LEU A 95 -3.37 -5.05 -7.54
CA LEU A 95 -4.23 -3.87 -7.59
C LEU A 95 -4.47 -3.39 -9.03
N HIS A 96 -3.43 -3.45 -9.89
CA HIS A 96 -3.55 -3.15 -11.31
C HIS A 96 -4.58 -4.06 -11.99
N GLY A 97 -4.46 -5.38 -11.82
CA GLY A 97 -5.42 -6.32 -12.39
C GLY A 97 -6.85 -6.10 -11.90
N LEU A 98 -7.02 -5.69 -10.64
CA LEU A 98 -8.34 -5.32 -10.11
C LEU A 98 -8.88 -4.03 -10.72
N LEU A 99 -8.04 -3.01 -10.91
CA LEU A 99 -8.44 -1.78 -11.57
C LEU A 99 -8.84 -2.04 -13.04
N GLU A 100 -8.09 -2.86 -13.76
CA GLU A 100 -8.48 -3.28 -15.11
C GLU A 100 -9.84 -4.02 -15.11
N ARG A 101 -10.01 -4.96 -14.20
CA ARG A 101 -11.25 -5.75 -14.07
C ARG A 101 -12.48 -4.89 -13.78
N TYR A 102 -12.32 -3.83 -12.99
CA TYR A 102 -13.42 -2.94 -12.60
C TYR A 102 -13.41 -1.60 -13.34
N GLY A 103 -12.77 -1.54 -14.51
CA GLY A 103 -12.83 -0.36 -15.38
C GLY A 103 -12.25 0.91 -14.79
N GLY A 104 -11.28 0.79 -13.88
CA GLY A 104 -10.64 1.91 -13.19
C GLY A 104 -11.37 2.39 -11.93
N ASP A 105 -12.43 1.71 -11.50
CA ASP A 105 -13.10 2.05 -10.24
C ASP A 105 -12.22 1.65 -9.04
N GLU A 106 -11.52 2.62 -8.46
CA GLU A 106 -10.62 2.42 -7.33
C GLU A 106 -11.34 1.84 -6.11
N ARG A 107 -12.58 2.29 -5.83
CA ARG A 107 -13.35 1.79 -4.69
C ARG A 107 -13.67 0.31 -4.85
N ALA A 108 -14.15 -0.10 -6.03
CA ALA A 108 -14.45 -1.48 -6.33
C ALA A 108 -13.19 -2.36 -6.30
N ALA A 109 -12.09 -1.87 -6.87
CA ALA A 109 -10.78 -2.55 -6.85
C ALA A 109 -10.26 -2.74 -5.42
N LEU A 110 -10.30 -1.71 -4.58
CA LEU A 110 -9.88 -1.77 -3.18
C LEU A 110 -10.77 -2.68 -2.34
N SER A 111 -12.09 -2.65 -2.54
CA SER A 111 -13.02 -3.57 -1.87
C SER A 111 -12.71 -5.02 -2.22
N ALA A 112 -12.44 -5.29 -3.51
CA ALA A 112 -12.07 -6.62 -3.97
C ALA A 112 -10.67 -7.04 -3.49
N TYR A 113 -9.70 -6.12 -3.41
CA TYR A 113 -8.37 -6.36 -2.87
C TYR A 113 -8.43 -6.92 -1.44
N ASN A 114 -9.27 -6.33 -0.58
CA ASN A 114 -9.39 -6.74 0.82
C ASN A 114 -10.33 -7.94 1.03
N ALA A 115 -11.46 -7.98 0.31
CA ALA A 115 -12.55 -8.90 0.62
C ALA A 115 -13.00 -9.78 -0.55
N GLY A 116 -12.30 -9.74 -1.69
CA GLY A 116 -12.63 -10.54 -2.88
C GLY A 116 -13.90 -10.12 -3.63
N SER A 117 -14.56 -9.05 -3.20
CA SER A 117 -15.82 -8.56 -3.80
C SER A 117 -15.80 -7.04 -3.96
N PRO A 118 -16.23 -6.51 -5.14
CA PRO A 118 -16.19 -5.08 -5.43
C PRO A 118 -17.15 -4.24 -4.57
N THR A 119 -18.12 -4.88 -3.91
CA THR A 119 -19.16 -4.21 -3.10
C THR A 119 -19.02 -4.53 -1.60
N ALA A 120 -18.04 -5.32 -1.21
CA ALA A 120 -17.83 -5.66 0.19
C ALA A 120 -17.33 -4.45 0.98
N ARG A 121 -17.80 -4.29 2.21
CA ARG A 121 -17.28 -3.29 3.13
C ARG A 121 -15.84 -3.59 3.55
N GLY A 122 -15.48 -4.87 3.59
CA GLY A 122 -14.19 -5.34 4.05
C GLY A 122 -13.94 -5.08 5.53
N THR A 123 -12.67 -5.08 5.91
CA THR A 123 -12.25 -4.70 7.26
C THR A 123 -12.62 -3.26 7.57
N THR A 124 -12.89 -2.97 8.84
CA THR A 124 -13.26 -1.62 9.27
C THR A 124 -12.18 -0.98 10.13
N THR A 125 -11.94 0.29 9.91
CA THR A 125 -10.95 1.08 10.65
C THR A 125 -11.64 2.22 11.39
N ARG A 126 -11.37 2.36 12.69
CA ARG A 126 -11.84 3.50 13.48
C ARG A 126 -10.78 4.61 13.45
N TRP A 127 -11.16 5.76 12.93
CA TRP A 127 -10.32 6.95 12.84
C TRP A 127 -10.39 7.83 14.09
N ALA A 128 -9.40 8.71 14.29
CA ALA A 128 -9.30 9.56 15.48
C ALA A 128 -10.48 10.53 15.65
N ASP A 129 -11.12 10.94 14.56
CA ASP A 129 -12.34 11.75 14.57
C ASP A 129 -13.62 10.97 14.92
N GLY A 130 -13.49 9.69 15.25
CA GLY A 130 -14.59 8.80 15.61
C GLY A 130 -15.27 8.10 14.42
N ALA A 131 -14.93 8.44 13.18
CA ALA A 131 -15.46 7.76 12.00
C ALA A 131 -15.02 6.29 11.96
N THR A 132 -15.94 5.40 11.55
CA THR A 132 -15.63 3.98 11.28
C THR A 132 -15.86 3.71 9.81
N LEU A 133 -14.77 3.58 9.06
CA LEU A 133 -14.77 3.40 7.62
C LEU A 133 -14.53 1.94 7.25
N GLY A 134 -15.12 1.50 6.13
CA GLY A 134 -14.75 0.24 5.47
C GLY A 134 -13.36 0.36 4.81
N TYR A 135 -12.83 -0.78 4.36
CA TYR A 135 -11.47 -0.82 3.81
C TYR A 135 -11.23 0.20 2.70
N ALA A 136 -12.06 0.18 1.64
CA ALA A 136 -11.88 1.08 0.50
C ALA A 136 -11.94 2.55 0.90
N ASP A 137 -12.92 2.94 1.74
CA ASP A 137 -13.06 4.31 2.22
C ASP A 137 -11.86 4.74 3.08
N SER A 138 -11.32 3.82 3.87
CA SER A 138 -10.18 4.07 4.72
C SER A 138 -8.90 4.26 3.88
N VAL A 139 -8.67 3.44 2.84
CA VAL A 139 -7.56 3.62 1.89
C VAL A 139 -7.67 4.94 1.15
N LEU A 140 -8.83 5.28 0.61
CA LEU A 140 -9.05 6.55 -0.10
C LEU A 140 -8.82 7.77 0.81
N ARG A 141 -9.13 7.63 2.10
CA ARG A 141 -8.81 8.67 3.09
C ARG A 141 -7.29 8.80 3.34
N HIS A 142 -6.55 7.69 3.43
CA HIS A 142 -5.09 7.72 3.48
C HIS A 142 -4.50 8.36 2.23
N GLN A 143 -5.03 8.02 1.05
CA GLN A 143 -4.59 8.62 -0.21
C GLN A 143 -4.78 10.13 -0.21
N ALA A 144 -5.95 10.63 0.18
CA ALA A 144 -6.22 12.05 0.27
C ALA A 144 -5.25 12.76 1.24
N GLN A 145 -4.96 12.16 2.41
CA GLN A 145 -3.98 12.72 3.35
C GLN A 145 -2.57 12.82 2.74
N ILE A 146 -2.14 11.80 1.99
CA ILE A 146 -0.84 11.81 1.31
C ILE A 146 -0.81 12.89 0.22
N GLU A 147 -1.91 13.12 -0.49
CA GLU A 147 -2.04 14.10 -1.57
C GLU A 147 -2.18 15.53 -1.04
N ASP A 148 -2.97 15.76 0.01
CA ASP A 148 -3.16 17.08 0.64
C ASP A 148 -1.87 17.61 1.26
N ALA A 149 -1.14 16.75 1.98
CA ALA A 149 0.18 17.09 2.48
C ALA A 149 1.16 17.44 1.35
N ARG A 150 0.97 16.89 0.14
CA ARG A 150 1.73 17.25 -1.05
C ARG A 150 1.43 18.66 -1.56
N ALA A 151 0.19 19.14 -1.41
CA ALA A 151 -0.21 20.47 -1.83
C ALA A 151 0.36 21.58 -0.90
N GLU A 152 0.65 21.23 0.36
CA GLU A 152 1.19 22.17 1.35
C GLU A 152 2.71 22.40 1.27
N LEU A 153 3.46 21.60 0.49
CA LEU A 153 4.88 21.82 0.27
C LEU A 153 5.06 22.95 -0.76
N PRO A 154 5.58 24.13 -0.35
CA PRO A 154 5.95 25.16 -1.31
C PRO A 154 7.01 24.58 -2.25
N GLU A 155 6.90 24.89 -3.54
CA GLU A 155 7.99 24.60 -4.50
C GLU A 155 9.31 25.10 -3.89
N ALA A 156 10.13 24.17 -3.41
CA ALA A 156 11.40 24.49 -2.78
C ALA A 156 12.32 25.09 -3.85
N THR A 157 12.28 26.39 -3.98
CA THR A 157 13.36 27.18 -4.53
C THR A 157 14.63 26.71 -3.84
N ALA A 158 15.55 26.18 -4.63
CA ALA A 158 16.88 25.78 -4.20
C ALA A 158 17.54 26.90 -3.38
N ARG A 159 17.55 26.79 -2.06
CA ARG A 159 18.39 27.55 -1.17
C ARG A 159 19.21 26.59 -0.34
N THR A 160 20.45 26.43 -0.73
CA THR A 160 21.57 25.99 0.10
C THR A 160 21.57 26.76 1.42
N GLY A 161 21.53 26.04 2.56
CA GLY A 161 21.73 26.69 3.86
C GLY A 161 21.55 25.79 5.06
N SER A 162 22.66 25.30 5.58
CA SER A 162 22.96 25.03 7.00
C SER A 162 22.16 24.00 7.78
N TYR A 163 22.83 22.95 8.14
CA TYR A 163 22.45 21.90 9.10
C TYR A 163 22.20 22.46 10.50
N GLY A 164 21.04 22.20 11.06
CA GLY A 164 20.75 22.28 12.49
C GLY A 164 20.33 20.90 12.99
N ALA A 165 20.89 20.47 14.12
CA ALA A 165 20.76 19.13 14.70
C ALA A 165 19.34 18.77 15.17
N PRO A 166 18.97 17.47 15.26
CA PRO A 166 17.63 17.02 15.58
C PRO A 166 17.34 17.03 17.07
N LEU A 167 16.17 17.56 17.44
CA LEU A 167 15.62 17.46 18.80
C LEU A 167 14.61 16.31 18.87
N GLY A 168 14.86 15.41 19.81
CA GLY A 168 13.89 14.63 20.58
C GLY A 168 12.88 13.75 19.84
N ALA A 169 13.07 12.44 19.93
CA ALA A 169 12.05 11.45 19.56
C ALA A 169 10.86 11.48 20.55
N PRO A 170 9.60 11.40 20.07
CA PRO A 170 8.45 11.20 20.95
C PRO A 170 8.38 9.74 21.41
N THR A 171 8.30 9.53 22.71
CA THR A 171 8.01 8.24 23.34
C THR A 171 6.53 7.91 23.14
N GLY A 172 6.20 7.16 22.10
CA GLY A 172 4.86 6.61 21.88
C GLY A 172 4.67 5.33 22.67
N GLY A 173 3.57 5.23 23.44
CA GLY A 173 3.12 4.00 24.09
C GLY A 173 2.74 2.91 23.07
N PRO A 174 2.48 1.66 23.52
CA PRO A 174 2.20 0.54 22.64
C PRO A 174 0.95 0.81 21.80
N LEU A 175 1.14 0.83 20.46
CA LEU A 175 0.05 0.91 19.49
C LEU A 175 -0.78 -0.38 19.55
N ALA A 176 -2.10 -0.22 19.49
CA ALA A 176 -3.00 -1.33 19.33
C ALA A 176 -2.63 -2.13 18.06
N PRO A 177 -2.78 -3.47 18.07
CA PRO A 177 -2.49 -4.29 16.90
C PRO A 177 -3.38 -3.82 15.72
N PRO A 178 -2.85 -3.84 14.49
CA PRO A 178 -3.63 -3.50 13.31
C PRO A 178 -4.82 -4.44 13.18
N PRO A 179 -5.95 -3.98 12.61
CA PRO A 179 -7.07 -4.85 12.31
C PRO A 179 -6.61 -5.99 11.38
N THR A 180 -6.95 -7.22 11.73
CA THR A 180 -6.66 -8.39 10.90
C THR A 180 -7.40 -8.25 9.57
N ALA A 181 -6.66 -8.21 8.48
CA ALA A 181 -7.23 -8.25 7.15
C ALA A 181 -7.93 -9.60 6.95
N ASN A 182 -9.25 -9.57 6.78
CA ASN A 182 -10.01 -10.76 6.50
C ASN A 182 -10.13 -10.90 4.97
N HIS A 183 -9.07 -11.42 4.36
CA HIS A 183 -9.07 -11.74 2.93
C HIS A 183 -9.96 -12.97 2.72
N GLY A 184 -11.21 -12.75 2.33
CA GLY A 184 -12.10 -13.83 1.89
C GLY A 184 -11.49 -14.64 0.74
N GLU A 185 -11.97 -15.85 0.52
CA GLU A 185 -11.55 -16.69 -0.60
C GLU A 185 -11.54 -15.88 -1.90
N GLN A 186 -10.38 -15.79 -2.54
CA GLN A 186 -10.17 -15.01 -3.78
C GLN A 186 -9.72 -15.94 -4.91
N PRO A 187 -10.59 -16.86 -5.38
CA PRO A 187 -10.23 -17.86 -6.41
C PRO A 187 -9.73 -17.24 -7.73
N TRP A 188 -10.15 -16.02 -8.02
CA TRP A 188 -9.79 -15.28 -9.24
C TRP A 188 -8.36 -14.71 -9.22
N LEU A 189 -7.71 -14.62 -8.06
CA LEU A 189 -6.30 -14.21 -7.97
C LEU A 189 -5.36 -15.31 -8.46
N ASP A 190 -5.75 -16.57 -8.33
CA ASP A 190 -5.00 -17.70 -8.89
C ASP A 190 -5.12 -17.73 -10.43
N GLU A 191 -6.24 -17.26 -10.96
CA GLU A 191 -6.48 -17.14 -12.42
C GLU A 191 -5.59 -16.06 -13.05
N LEU A 192 -5.44 -14.90 -12.40
CA LEU A 192 -4.51 -13.85 -12.84
C LEU A 192 -3.03 -14.28 -12.78
N ALA A 193 -2.67 -15.11 -11.78
CA ALA A 193 -1.33 -15.68 -11.69
C ALA A 193 -1.04 -16.71 -12.78
N ALA A 194 -2.07 -17.46 -13.22
CA ALA A 194 -1.95 -18.45 -14.29
C ALA A 194 -1.77 -17.79 -15.67
N GLU A 195 -2.48 -16.69 -15.94
CA GLU A 195 -2.35 -15.96 -17.20
C GLU A 195 -1.00 -15.26 -17.36
N SER A 196 -0.43 -14.74 -16.27
CA SER A 196 0.90 -14.10 -16.27
C SER A 196 2.02 -15.09 -16.59
N ASN A 197 1.87 -16.38 -16.25
CA ASN A 197 2.86 -17.43 -16.55
C ASN A 197 2.72 -18.01 -17.96
N ALA A 198 1.61 -17.77 -18.65
CA ALA A 198 1.38 -18.31 -19.99
C ALA A 198 2.03 -17.49 -21.12
N SER A 199 2.55 -16.28 -20.81
CA SER A 199 3.07 -15.33 -21.81
C SER A 199 4.58 -15.35 -22.01
N THR A 200 5.31 -16.41 -21.66
CA THR A 200 6.72 -16.59 -22.05
C THR A 200 6.79 -17.31 -23.39
N PRO A 201 7.18 -16.63 -24.49
CA PRO A 201 7.43 -17.33 -25.75
C PRO A 201 8.69 -18.17 -25.62
N THR A 202 8.54 -19.47 -25.84
CA THR A 202 9.66 -20.39 -26.10
C THR A 202 10.30 -20.00 -27.42
N SER A 203 11.53 -19.55 -27.39
CA SER A 203 12.42 -19.47 -28.58
C SER A 203 13.27 -20.70 -28.69
#